data_f748d117e37a6c9683a4b1d792181ed2
#
_entry.id   f748d117e37a6c9683a4b1d792181ed2
#
_cell.length_a   1.000
_cell.length_b   1.000
_cell.length_c   1.000
_cell.angle_alpha   90.00
_cell.angle_beta   90.00
_cell.angle_gamma   90.00
#
_symmetry.space_group_name_H-M   'P 1'
#
loop_
_entity.id
_entity.type
_entity.pdbx_description
1 polymer ?
#
loop_
_entity_poly.entity_id
_entity_poly.type
_entity_poly.pdbx_seq_one_letter_code
_entity_poly.pdbx_strand_id
1 'polypeptide(L)'
;ASKSAILSFVVAFGIAKALSNLAAGGLADRVGRKRLLVIGWLLALPVPLLIALAPSWGWIVAANLLLGANQGLAWSMTVVMKIDLVGPRRRGLALGFNESAGYLGVAITALVTGALAATFAPRTLVWTLGAVIAVLGTTISILFVRDTAGHVEREQRAHGAPVARTLRSAFARATLHHPTLRACSQAGLVNNLNDALAWGLAPLYLAAHGASTTQIGIVAAVYPAVWGAGQLLTGWLSDHIGRKPLIVAGMLTQAGALVLLVAGGGAFAPALGAAVLLGLGTALVYPTLIAAVSDAVQPVERAQVVGVYRFWRDFGFVIGALLAGFVADAAGSGSAIAVVAGLTAASGVWVALTHWAERDRSADHLATRRNVDELLAAARRRIEPRRTPTQAFEAVREGALIIDLRSSDDRRERGVVPGSIHIPRSVLEWRVDPDCEFRNPAACDLEREVILMCADGFSSGFAAVSLRELGFGRATDLIGGFSAWKAEGLPVRPAPEPSDADELPGMGGHEPLEPYQAREPGRV
;
A
#
# COMPACT_ATOMS: atom_id res chain seq x y z
N ALA A 1 -11.44 44.05 2.48
CA ALA A 1 -11.19 43.08 3.57
C ALA A 1 -9.71 43.11 3.94
N SER A 2 -9.36 43.08 5.24
CA SER A 2 -7.97 42.97 5.68
C SER A 2 -7.35 41.67 5.17
N LYS A 3 -6.03 41.62 4.92
CA LYS A 3 -5.32 40.44 4.50
C LYS A 3 -5.55 39.27 5.49
N SER A 4 -5.65 39.58 6.78
CA SER A 4 -5.98 38.63 7.83
C SER A 4 -7.37 38.00 7.68
N ALA A 5 -8.37 38.74 7.21
CA ALA A 5 -9.72 38.23 6.97
C ALA A 5 -9.73 37.27 5.77
N ILE A 6 -8.96 37.55 4.71
CA ILE A 6 -8.83 36.70 3.54
C ILE A 6 -8.14 35.38 3.94
N LEU A 7 -7.13 35.42 4.80
CA LEU A 7 -6.40 34.21 5.23
C LEU A 7 -7.16 33.37 6.27
N SER A 8 -8.23 33.91 6.89
CA SER A 8 -8.96 33.21 7.97
C SER A 8 -9.56 31.87 7.51
N PHE A 9 -10.04 31.76 6.25
CA PHE A 9 -10.58 30.49 5.73
C PHE A 9 -9.51 29.43 5.54
N VAL A 10 -8.30 29.83 5.11
CA VAL A 10 -7.16 28.89 4.97
C VAL A 10 -6.71 28.36 6.33
N VAL A 11 -6.64 29.25 7.33
CA VAL A 11 -6.31 28.89 8.72
C VAL A 11 -7.37 27.94 9.28
N ALA A 12 -8.66 28.27 9.11
CA ALA A 12 -9.77 27.42 9.55
C ALA A 12 -9.72 26.01 8.89
N PHE A 13 -9.53 25.98 7.58
CA PHE A 13 -9.34 24.75 6.82
C PHE A 13 -8.14 23.94 7.34
N GLY A 14 -6.99 24.56 7.51
CA GLY A 14 -5.75 23.91 7.96
C GLY A 14 -5.89 23.32 9.36
N ILE A 15 -6.47 24.07 10.31
CA ILE A 15 -6.72 23.58 11.68
C ILE A 15 -7.67 22.38 11.65
N ALA A 16 -8.81 22.52 10.98
CA ALA A 16 -9.80 21.44 10.91
C ALA A 16 -9.22 20.19 10.25
N LYS A 17 -8.44 20.33 9.18
CA LYS A 17 -7.76 19.25 8.49
C LYS A 17 -6.73 18.57 9.38
N ALA A 18 -5.88 19.33 10.06
CA ALA A 18 -4.86 18.79 10.95
C ALA A 18 -5.47 17.99 12.10
N LEU A 19 -6.47 18.54 12.79
CA LEU A 19 -7.16 17.87 13.89
C LEU A 19 -7.90 16.61 13.41
N SER A 20 -8.53 16.67 12.24
CA SER A 20 -9.25 15.54 11.65
C SER A 20 -8.30 14.41 11.22
N ASN A 21 -7.09 14.71 10.75
CA ASN A 21 -6.06 13.71 10.49
C ASN A 21 -5.64 12.97 11.76
N LEU A 22 -5.46 13.71 12.86
CA LEU A 22 -5.12 13.13 14.15
C LEU A 22 -6.25 12.23 14.67
N ALA A 23 -7.50 12.70 14.58
CA ALA A 23 -8.69 11.94 14.95
C ALA A 23 -8.84 10.69 14.08
N ALA A 24 -8.65 10.81 12.76
CA ALA A 24 -8.70 9.70 11.82
C ALA A 24 -7.71 8.59 12.18
N GLY A 25 -6.46 8.96 12.50
CA GLY A 25 -5.45 8.01 12.95
C GLY A 25 -5.82 7.30 14.25
N GLY A 26 -6.38 8.03 15.22
CA GLY A 26 -6.81 7.46 16.51
C GLY A 26 -8.07 6.59 16.44
N LEU A 27 -8.95 6.86 15.49
CA LEU A 27 -10.24 6.18 15.34
C LEU A 27 -10.22 5.05 14.31
N ALA A 28 -9.20 4.98 13.44
CA ALA A 28 -9.15 4.05 12.31
C ALA A 28 -9.33 2.57 12.72
N ASP A 29 -8.76 2.18 13.86
CA ASP A 29 -8.83 0.80 14.36
C ASP A 29 -10.15 0.50 15.09
N ARG A 30 -10.82 1.53 15.66
CA ARG A 30 -12.08 1.38 16.40
C ARG A 30 -13.32 1.47 15.52
N VAL A 31 -13.32 2.43 14.59
CA VAL A 31 -14.48 2.74 13.73
C VAL A 31 -14.41 1.97 12.41
N GLY A 32 -13.20 1.64 11.94
CA GLY A 32 -12.92 1.06 10.63
C GLY A 32 -12.57 2.13 9.58
N ARG A 33 -11.64 1.75 8.67
CA ARG A 33 -11.12 2.68 7.65
C ARG A 33 -12.20 3.14 6.68
N LYS A 34 -13.02 2.21 6.20
CA LYS A 34 -14.13 2.50 5.26
C LYS A 34 -15.15 3.46 5.88
N ARG A 35 -15.56 3.23 7.13
CA ARG A 35 -16.56 4.07 7.80
C ARG A 35 -16.07 5.50 7.96
N LEU A 36 -14.81 5.69 8.36
CA LEU A 36 -14.21 7.03 8.47
C LEU A 36 -14.08 7.73 7.11
N LEU A 37 -13.75 6.98 6.05
CA LEU A 37 -13.75 7.51 4.68
C LEU A 37 -15.14 8.02 4.26
N VAL A 38 -16.19 7.24 4.52
CA VAL A 38 -17.57 7.61 4.20
C VAL A 38 -18.02 8.82 5.02
N ILE A 39 -17.74 8.86 6.33
CA ILE A 39 -18.03 10.01 7.18
C ILE A 39 -17.34 11.27 6.62
N GLY A 40 -16.07 11.13 6.22
CA GLY A 40 -15.35 12.23 5.57
C GLY A 40 -16.10 12.77 4.35
N TRP A 41 -16.53 11.92 3.44
CA TRP A 41 -17.28 12.33 2.24
C TRP A 41 -18.66 12.91 2.56
N LEU A 42 -19.35 12.40 3.58
CA LEU A 42 -20.64 12.97 4.03
C LEU A 42 -20.48 14.42 4.53
N LEU A 43 -19.35 14.75 5.17
CA LEU A 43 -19.03 16.12 5.58
C LEU A 43 -18.79 17.07 4.39
N ALA A 44 -18.44 16.54 3.22
CA ALA A 44 -18.28 17.33 2.00
C ALA A 44 -19.60 17.77 1.37
N LEU A 45 -20.69 17.00 1.57
CA LEU A 45 -21.96 17.26 0.89
C LEU A 45 -22.55 18.66 1.13
N PRO A 46 -22.56 19.22 2.35
CA PRO A 46 -23.10 20.58 2.58
C PRO A 46 -22.15 21.70 2.12
N VAL A 47 -20.87 21.43 1.88
CA VAL A 47 -19.86 22.49 1.59
C VAL A 47 -20.21 23.32 0.35
N PRO A 48 -20.53 22.76 -0.82
CA PRO A 48 -20.86 23.54 -2.01
C PRO A 48 -22.09 24.43 -1.79
N LEU A 49 -23.08 23.93 -1.06
CA LEU A 49 -24.31 24.68 -0.75
C LEU A 49 -24.02 25.83 0.19
N LEU A 50 -23.23 25.62 1.24
CA LEU A 50 -22.84 26.68 2.18
C LEU A 50 -22.09 27.81 1.48
N ILE A 51 -21.19 27.50 0.54
CA ILE A 51 -20.45 28.50 -0.23
C ILE A 51 -21.37 29.24 -1.21
N ALA A 52 -22.24 28.50 -1.93
CA ALA A 52 -23.13 29.08 -2.93
C ALA A 52 -24.14 30.07 -2.30
N LEU A 53 -24.65 29.72 -1.12
CA LEU A 53 -25.66 30.52 -0.39
C LEU A 53 -25.04 31.47 0.63
N ALA A 54 -23.72 31.57 0.74
CA ALA A 54 -23.02 32.35 1.75
C ALA A 54 -23.46 33.84 1.75
N PRO A 55 -24.16 34.35 2.80
CA PRO A 55 -24.51 35.74 2.93
C PRO A 55 -23.38 36.59 3.53
N SER A 56 -22.40 35.94 4.17
CA SER A 56 -21.27 36.59 4.82
C SER A 56 -20.00 35.72 4.77
N TRP A 57 -18.86 36.38 5.07
CA TRP A 57 -17.56 35.69 5.11
C TRP A 57 -17.51 34.55 6.15
N GLY A 58 -18.23 34.68 7.26
CA GLY A 58 -18.31 33.61 8.27
C GLY A 58 -18.83 32.26 7.75
N TRP A 59 -19.75 32.29 6.77
CA TRP A 59 -20.22 31.06 6.10
C TRP A 59 -19.14 30.39 5.26
N ILE A 60 -18.30 31.21 4.60
CA ILE A 60 -17.13 30.68 3.87
C ILE A 60 -16.14 30.00 4.83
N VAL A 61 -15.90 30.63 5.99
CA VAL A 61 -15.05 30.05 7.04
C VAL A 61 -15.65 28.74 7.56
N ALA A 62 -16.97 28.71 7.85
CA ALA A 62 -17.66 27.51 8.31
C ALA A 62 -17.62 26.37 7.25
N ALA A 63 -17.85 26.71 5.98
CA ALA A 63 -17.71 25.73 4.88
C ALA A 63 -16.30 25.15 4.80
N ASN A 64 -15.27 25.97 5.02
CA ASN A 64 -13.87 25.53 5.01
C ASN A 64 -13.48 24.69 6.24
N LEU A 65 -14.12 24.87 7.40
CA LEU A 65 -13.98 23.93 8.53
C LEU A 65 -14.48 22.51 8.14
N LEU A 66 -15.66 22.45 7.53
CA LEU A 66 -16.20 21.16 7.05
C LEU A 66 -15.33 20.54 5.94
N LEU A 67 -14.86 21.36 5.00
CA LEU A 67 -13.97 20.90 3.93
C LEU A 67 -12.63 20.39 4.49
N GLY A 68 -12.08 21.08 5.49
CA GLY A 68 -10.88 20.63 6.21
C GLY A 68 -11.10 19.28 6.90
N ALA A 69 -12.24 19.11 7.58
CA ALA A 69 -12.60 17.84 8.21
C ALA A 69 -12.79 16.71 7.18
N ASN A 70 -13.49 16.99 6.06
CA ASN A 70 -13.61 16.05 4.93
C ASN A 70 -12.23 15.59 4.44
N GLN A 71 -11.36 16.53 4.11
CA GLN A 71 -10.04 16.19 3.58
C GLN A 71 -9.18 15.44 4.61
N GLY A 72 -9.23 15.84 5.89
CA GLY A 72 -8.52 15.17 6.96
C GLY A 72 -8.92 13.69 7.10
N LEU A 73 -10.22 13.40 7.10
CA LEU A 73 -10.73 12.03 7.20
C LEU A 73 -10.53 11.23 5.90
N ALA A 74 -11.03 11.75 4.78
CA ALA A 74 -11.06 11.00 3.52
C ALA A 74 -9.65 10.74 2.97
N TRP A 75 -8.79 11.76 2.94
CA TRP A 75 -7.44 11.61 2.43
C TRP A 75 -6.58 10.72 3.33
N SER A 76 -6.68 10.86 4.66
CA SER A 76 -5.97 9.97 5.58
C SER A 76 -6.37 8.51 5.39
N MET A 77 -7.65 8.23 5.25
CA MET A 77 -8.11 6.86 5.09
C MET A 77 -7.69 6.26 3.75
N THR A 78 -7.75 7.01 2.65
CA THR A 78 -7.24 6.50 1.35
C THR A 78 -5.76 6.18 1.40
N VAL A 79 -4.94 6.98 2.08
CA VAL A 79 -3.51 6.72 2.29
C VAL A 79 -3.29 5.47 3.14
N VAL A 80 -3.93 5.39 4.31
CA VAL A 80 -3.78 4.25 5.24
C VAL A 80 -4.23 2.95 4.57
N MET A 81 -5.39 2.95 3.91
CA MET A 81 -5.92 1.76 3.23
C MET A 81 -4.99 1.26 2.12
N LYS A 82 -4.36 2.15 1.34
CA LYS A 82 -3.39 1.74 0.32
C LYS A 82 -2.12 1.17 0.93
N ILE A 83 -1.63 1.75 2.02
CA ILE A 83 -0.48 1.20 2.75
C ILE A 83 -0.79 -0.19 3.32
N ASP A 84 -2.00 -0.40 3.83
CA ASP A 84 -2.45 -1.68 4.37
C ASP A 84 -2.54 -2.79 3.30
N LEU A 85 -2.86 -2.42 2.04
CA LEU A 85 -2.97 -3.37 0.92
C LEU A 85 -1.63 -3.71 0.28
N VAL A 86 -0.67 -2.79 0.35
CA VAL A 86 0.62 -2.91 -0.35
C VAL A 86 1.71 -3.23 0.65
N GLY A 87 2.37 -4.36 0.49
CA GLY A 87 3.49 -4.74 1.35
C GLY A 87 4.64 -3.72 1.36
N PRO A 88 5.61 -3.84 2.28
CA PRO A 88 6.67 -2.84 2.53
C PRO A 88 7.48 -2.43 1.28
N ARG A 89 7.62 -3.36 0.32
CA ARG A 89 8.47 -3.16 -0.87
C ARG A 89 7.93 -2.15 -1.88
N ARG A 90 6.61 -1.88 -1.89
CA ARG A 90 5.95 -1.03 -2.91
C ARG A 90 5.16 0.12 -2.31
N ARG A 91 5.42 0.47 -1.05
CA ARG A 91 4.69 1.56 -0.36
C ARG A 91 4.91 2.92 -1.01
N GLY A 92 6.14 3.22 -1.41
CA GLY A 92 6.45 4.47 -2.10
C GLY A 92 5.69 4.62 -3.40
N LEU A 93 5.69 3.57 -4.23
CA LEU A 93 4.93 3.55 -5.49
C LEU A 93 3.43 3.73 -5.25
N ALA A 94 2.85 2.98 -4.31
CA ALA A 94 1.43 3.07 -4.00
C ALA A 94 1.01 4.46 -3.50
N LEU A 95 1.86 5.08 -2.68
CA LEU A 95 1.65 6.45 -2.21
C LEU A 95 1.84 7.47 -3.33
N GLY A 96 2.82 7.29 -4.21
CA GLY A 96 3.00 8.09 -5.41
C GLY A 96 1.75 8.09 -6.29
N PHE A 97 1.16 6.94 -6.57
CA PHE A 97 -0.12 6.83 -7.28
C PHE A 97 -1.27 7.51 -6.54
N ASN A 98 -1.36 7.33 -5.22
CA ASN A 98 -2.42 7.97 -4.42
C ASN A 98 -2.40 9.48 -4.55
N GLU A 99 -1.24 10.05 -4.29
CA GLU A 99 -1.06 11.50 -4.24
C GLU A 99 -1.14 12.10 -5.65
N SER A 100 -0.54 11.45 -6.66
CA SER A 100 -0.65 11.88 -8.06
C SER A 100 -2.12 11.94 -8.52
N ALA A 101 -2.92 10.92 -8.24
CA ALA A 101 -4.34 10.91 -8.60
C ALA A 101 -5.10 12.06 -7.92
N GLY A 102 -4.79 12.37 -6.64
CA GLY A 102 -5.38 13.48 -5.92
C GLY A 102 -5.05 14.84 -6.56
N TYR A 103 -3.77 15.10 -6.83
CA TYR A 103 -3.34 16.39 -7.40
C TYR A 103 -3.68 16.55 -8.88
N LEU A 104 -3.72 15.48 -9.66
CA LEU A 104 -4.26 15.51 -11.03
C LEU A 104 -5.77 15.84 -10.99
N GLY A 105 -6.51 15.28 -10.05
CA GLY A 105 -7.92 15.64 -9.85
C GLY A 105 -8.10 17.12 -9.54
N VAL A 106 -7.27 17.70 -8.67
CA VAL A 106 -7.25 19.14 -8.38
C VAL A 106 -6.92 19.94 -9.64
N ALA A 107 -5.89 19.57 -10.40
CA ALA A 107 -5.49 20.27 -11.61
C ALA A 107 -6.59 20.23 -12.68
N ILE A 108 -7.20 19.09 -12.93
CA ILE A 108 -8.31 18.93 -13.88
C ILE A 108 -9.49 19.80 -13.44
N THR A 109 -9.86 19.76 -12.14
CA THR A 109 -10.97 20.58 -11.60
C THR A 109 -10.67 22.07 -11.75
N ALA A 110 -9.45 22.50 -11.49
CA ALA A 110 -9.03 23.90 -11.68
C ALA A 110 -9.13 24.35 -13.15
N LEU A 111 -8.65 23.52 -14.10
CA LEU A 111 -8.74 23.78 -15.54
C LEU A 111 -10.20 23.88 -15.99
N VAL A 112 -11.05 22.92 -15.58
CA VAL A 112 -12.48 22.91 -15.93
C VAL A 112 -13.17 24.14 -15.33
N THR A 113 -12.90 24.47 -14.07
CA THR A 113 -13.46 25.66 -13.41
C THR A 113 -13.00 26.93 -14.12
N GLY A 114 -11.72 27.04 -14.46
CA GLY A 114 -11.17 28.19 -15.19
C GLY A 114 -11.79 28.38 -16.59
N ALA A 115 -11.95 27.29 -17.34
CA ALA A 115 -12.58 27.32 -18.66
C ALA A 115 -14.07 27.73 -18.60
N LEU A 116 -14.79 27.25 -17.60
CA LEU A 116 -16.21 27.54 -17.42
C LEU A 116 -16.48 28.91 -16.77
N ALA A 117 -15.50 29.49 -16.08
CA ALA A 117 -15.63 30.77 -15.40
C ALA A 117 -15.90 31.95 -16.34
N ALA A 118 -15.58 31.83 -17.62
CA ALA A 118 -15.94 32.81 -18.65
C ALA A 118 -17.44 32.83 -18.96
N THR A 119 -18.15 31.73 -18.71
CA THR A 119 -19.56 31.54 -19.12
C THR A 119 -20.51 31.49 -17.94
N PHE A 120 -20.06 31.00 -16.79
CA PHE A 120 -20.91 30.80 -15.62
C PHE A 120 -20.45 31.60 -14.41
N ALA A 121 -21.42 32.05 -13.59
CA ALA A 121 -21.11 32.72 -12.35
C ALA A 121 -20.31 31.85 -11.38
N PRO A 122 -19.30 32.38 -10.66
CA PRO A 122 -18.44 31.58 -9.76
C PRO A 122 -19.22 30.77 -8.71
N ARG A 123 -20.30 31.31 -8.15
CA ARG A 123 -21.14 30.57 -7.18
C ARG A 123 -21.84 29.36 -7.81
N THR A 124 -22.30 29.46 -9.06
CA THR A 124 -22.91 28.35 -9.81
C THR A 124 -21.90 27.24 -10.06
N LEU A 125 -20.66 27.58 -10.45
CA LEU A 125 -19.59 26.61 -10.68
C LEU A 125 -19.22 25.86 -9.40
N VAL A 126 -19.04 26.59 -8.28
CA VAL A 126 -18.73 25.96 -6.98
C VAL A 126 -19.84 25.01 -6.56
N TRP A 127 -21.11 25.43 -6.73
CA TRP A 127 -22.27 24.60 -6.41
C TRP A 127 -22.31 23.34 -7.26
N THR A 128 -22.30 23.47 -8.58
CA THR A 128 -22.48 22.33 -9.50
C THR A 128 -21.32 21.36 -9.46
N LEU A 129 -20.09 21.84 -9.64
CA LEU A 129 -18.90 20.98 -9.64
C LEU A 129 -18.63 20.39 -8.25
N GLY A 130 -18.78 21.21 -7.20
CA GLY A 130 -18.57 20.74 -5.83
C GLY A 130 -19.60 19.70 -5.42
N ALA A 131 -20.88 19.86 -5.77
CA ALA A 131 -21.92 18.89 -5.49
C ALA A 131 -21.67 17.57 -6.24
N VAL A 132 -21.34 17.65 -7.53
CA VAL A 132 -21.02 16.46 -8.33
C VAL A 132 -19.85 15.68 -7.71
N ILE A 133 -18.76 16.34 -7.37
CA ILE A 133 -17.59 15.70 -6.76
C ILE A 133 -17.94 15.09 -5.40
N ALA A 134 -18.68 15.79 -4.55
CA ALA A 134 -19.06 15.30 -3.22
C ALA A 134 -19.99 14.07 -3.31
N VAL A 135 -20.99 14.09 -4.21
CA VAL A 135 -21.89 12.96 -4.44
C VAL A 135 -21.14 11.76 -5.03
N LEU A 136 -20.31 11.97 -6.05
CA LEU A 136 -19.51 10.89 -6.65
C LEU A 136 -18.55 10.27 -5.63
N GLY A 137 -17.83 11.09 -4.87
CA GLY A 137 -16.91 10.61 -3.84
C GLY A 137 -17.61 9.80 -2.75
N THR A 138 -18.78 10.26 -2.30
CA THR A 138 -19.62 9.55 -1.33
C THR A 138 -20.10 8.21 -1.91
N THR A 139 -20.66 8.22 -3.12
CA THR A 139 -21.22 7.03 -3.78
C THR A 139 -20.15 5.97 -4.03
N ILE A 140 -19.00 6.37 -4.58
CA ILE A 140 -17.86 5.46 -4.83
C ILE A 140 -17.37 4.86 -3.51
N SER A 141 -17.26 5.67 -2.46
CA SER A 141 -16.78 5.20 -1.15
C SER A 141 -17.73 4.20 -0.50
N ILE A 142 -19.04 4.37 -0.66
CA ILE A 142 -20.04 3.44 -0.13
C ILE A 142 -20.06 2.13 -0.92
N LEU A 143 -20.14 2.22 -2.26
CA LEU A 143 -20.41 1.06 -3.12
C LEU A 143 -19.17 0.24 -3.44
N PHE A 144 -18.03 0.87 -3.71
CA PHE A 144 -16.86 0.19 -4.30
C PHE A 144 -15.68 0.02 -3.35
N VAL A 145 -15.61 0.77 -2.24
CA VAL A 145 -14.50 0.63 -1.29
C VAL A 145 -14.81 -0.48 -0.28
N ARG A 146 -13.82 -1.36 -0.04
CA ARG A 146 -13.85 -2.39 1.01
C ARG A 146 -12.93 -1.99 2.17
N ASP A 147 -13.28 -2.39 3.40
CA ASP A 147 -12.43 -2.13 4.57
C ASP A 147 -11.14 -2.96 4.51
N THR A 148 -10.02 -2.41 4.97
CA THR A 148 -8.70 -3.06 4.94
C THR A 148 -8.26 -3.63 6.29
N ALA A 149 -9.08 -3.58 7.34
CA ALA A 149 -8.74 -4.07 8.68
C ALA A 149 -8.25 -5.53 8.67
N GLY A 150 -8.89 -6.41 7.89
CA GLY A 150 -8.48 -7.82 7.78
C GLY A 150 -7.09 -8.03 7.16
N HIS A 151 -6.56 -7.08 6.37
CA HIS A 151 -5.19 -7.13 5.85
C HIS A 151 -4.18 -6.77 6.94
N VAL A 152 -4.49 -5.77 7.77
CA VAL A 152 -3.65 -5.37 8.91
C VAL A 152 -3.54 -6.51 9.92
N GLU A 153 -4.63 -7.20 10.23
CA GLU A 153 -4.60 -8.36 11.13
C GLU A 153 -3.71 -9.50 10.62
N ARG A 154 -3.77 -9.79 9.31
CA ARG A 154 -2.90 -10.81 8.69
C ARG A 154 -1.43 -10.42 8.73
N GLU A 155 -1.11 -9.17 8.37
CA GLU A 155 0.24 -8.64 8.43
C GLU A 155 0.76 -8.65 9.87
N GLN A 156 -0.08 -8.29 10.85
CA GLN A 156 0.28 -8.28 12.27
C GLN A 156 0.57 -9.68 12.83
N ARG A 157 -0.21 -10.69 12.45
CA ARG A 157 0.04 -12.09 12.86
C ARG A 157 1.42 -12.59 12.42
N ALA A 158 1.94 -12.07 11.31
CA ALA A 158 3.28 -12.39 10.83
C ALA A 158 4.40 -11.66 11.61
N HIS A 159 4.08 -10.59 12.38
CA HIS A 159 5.04 -9.77 13.11
C HIS A 159 5.05 -9.99 14.64
N GLY A 160 4.28 -10.96 15.15
CA GLY A 160 4.19 -11.25 16.59
C GLY A 160 3.13 -10.44 17.33
N ALA A 161 3.12 -10.57 18.67
CA ALA A 161 2.09 -9.96 19.50
C ALA A 161 2.07 -8.43 19.39
N PRO A 162 0.89 -7.81 19.21
CA PRO A 162 0.78 -6.35 19.08
C PRO A 162 1.07 -5.68 20.42
N VAL A 163 1.90 -4.65 20.40
CA VAL A 163 2.04 -3.73 21.54
C VAL A 163 0.91 -2.69 21.40
N ALA A 164 -0.14 -2.85 22.19
CA ALA A 164 -1.23 -1.87 22.21
C ALA A 164 -0.71 -0.51 22.68
N ARG A 165 -0.78 0.50 21.82
CA ARG A 165 -0.37 1.87 22.15
C ARG A 165 -1.56 2.82 22.04
N THR A 166 -1.58 3.83 22.90
CA THR A 166 -2.59 4.89 22.87
C THR A 166 -2.19 5.97 21.87
N LEU A 167 -3.16 6.72 21.34
CA LEU A 167 -2.89 7.89 20.49
C LEU A 167 -1.94 8.89 21.16
N ARG A 168 -2.04 9.06 22.49
CA ARG A 168 -1.13 9.92 23.26
C ARG A 168 0.31 9.43 23.19
N SER A 169 0.54 8.13 23.33
CA SER A 169 1.89 7.56 23.22
C SER A 169 2.42 7.62 21.78
N ALA A 170 1.57 7.42 20.77
CA ALA A 170 1.92 7.59 19.37
C ALA A 170 2.31 9.04 19.07
N PHE A 171 1.57 10.03 19.62
CA PHE A 171 1.86 11.45 19.47
C PHE A 171 3.22 11.81 20.11
N ALA A 172 3.46 11.43 21.36
CA ALA A 172 4.73 11.69 22.04
C ALA A 172 5.92 11.05 21.31
N ARG A 173 5.75 9.81 20.84
CA ARG A 173 6.77 9.09 20.09
C ARG A 173 7.09 9.75 18.75
N ALA A 174 6.08 10.11 17.96
CA ALA A 174 6.26 10.71 16.64
C ALA A 174 6.77 12.16 16.72
N THR A 175 6.48 12.86 17.83
CA THR A 175 6.86 14.27 18.02
C THR A 175 8.22 14.43 18.73
N LEU A 176 8.51 13.58 19.74
CA LEU A 176 9.62 13.83 20.66
C LEU A 176 10.67 12.68 20.70
N HIS A 177 10.21 11.42 20.76
CA HIS A 177 11.10 10.34 21.21
C HIS A 177 11.74 9.54 20.08
N HIS A 178 11.04 9.33 18.95
CA HIS A 178 11.58 8.51 17.86
C HIS A 178 12.30 9.39 16.83
N PRO A 179 13.63 9.26 16.64
CA PRO A 179 14.40 10.17 15.80
C PRO A 179 13.86 10.30 14.38
N THR A 180 13.62 9.17 13.71
CA THR A 180 13.10 9.14 12.33
C THR A 180 11.71 9.77 12.23
N LEU A 181 10.79 9.42 13.13
CA LEU A 181 9.41 9.96 13.10
C LEU A 181 9.39 11.46 13.39
N ARG A 182 10.20 11.93 14.33
CA ARG A 182 10.38 13.36 14.63
C ARG A 182 10.94 14.11 13.42
N ALA A 183 11.97 13.56 12.78
CA ALA A 183 12.55 14.14 11.57
C ALA A 183 11.53 14.20 10.43
N CYS A 184 10.71 13.15 10.23
CA CYS A 184 9.64 13.15 9.25
C CYS A 184 8.54 14.16 9.58
N SER A 185 8.12 14.26 10.84
CA SER A 185 7.06 15.17 11.27
C SER A 185 7.44 16.63 11.07
N GLN A 186 8.67 17.03 11.46
CA GLN A 186 9.15 18.39 11.23
C GLN A 186 9.37 18.67 9.73
N ALA A 187 9.91 17.71 8.94
CA ALA A 187 10.10 17.90 7.50
C ALA A 187 8.77 18.03 6.77
N GLY A 188 7.75 17.27 7.18
CA GLY A 188 6.40 17.41 6.67
C GLY A 188 5.76 18.75 6.99
N LEU A 189 5.94 19.25 8.22
CA LEU A 189 5.50 20.58 8.64
C LEU A 189 6.14 21.66 7.77
N VAL A 190 7.46 21.64 7.60
CA VAL A 190 8.18 22.63 6.80
C VAL A 190 7.85 22.51 5.31
N ASN A 191 7.63 21.30 4.79
CA ASN A 191 7.17 21.12 3.41
C ASN A 191 5.82 21.84 3.17
N ASN A 192 4.86 21.69 4.08
CA ASN A 192 3.57 22.37 3.95
C ASN A 192 3.61 23.87 4.26
N LEU A 193 4.61 24.32 4.99
CA LEU A 193 4.90 25.74 5.16
C LEU A 193 5.29 26.35 3.79
N ASN A 194 6.09 25.63 2.98
CA ASN A 194 6.41 26.03 1.61
C ASN A 194 5.16 26.09 0.72
N ASP A 195 4.22 25.15 0.87
CA ASP A 195 2.94 25.16 0.15
C ASP A 195 2.12 26.40 0.50
N ALA A 196 2.00 26.74 1.80
CA ALA A 196 1.29 27.94 2.24
C ALA A 196 1.89 29.22 1.65
N LEU A 197 3.21 29.29 1.54
CA LEU A 197 3.92 30.40 0.91
C LEU A 197 3.66 30.42 -0.60
N ALA A 198 3.77 29.30 -1.29
CA ALA A 198 3.60 29.20 -2.74
C ALA A 198 2.18 29.59 -3.18
N TRP A 199 1.17 29.26 -2.38
CA TRP A 199 -0.24 29.53 -2.70
C TRP A 199 -0.71 30.88 -2.18
N GLY A 200 -0.11 31.41 -1.12
CA GLY A 200 -0.51 32.67 -0.49
C GLY A 200 0.36 33.86 -0.87
N LEU A 201 1.65 33.78 -0.55
CA LEU A 201 2.56 34.94 -0.65
C LEU A 201 3.22 35.08 -2.01
N ALA A 202 3.59 33.99 -2.69
CA ALA A 202 4.31 34.06 -3.96
C ALA A 202 3.52 34.79 -5.08
N PRO A 203 2.20 34.59 -5.26
CA PRO A 203 1.42 35.39 -6.21
C PRO A 203 1.44 36.89 -5.89
N LEU A 204 1.35 37.25 -4.60
CA LEU A 204 1.42 38.64 -4.15
C LEU A 204 2.81 39.25 -4.37
N TYR A 205 3.86 38.48 -4.14
CA TYR A 205 5.24 38.88 -4.43
C TYR A 205 5.43 39.17 -5.93
N LEU A 206 4.98 38.28 -6.81
CA LEU A 206 5.08 38.45 -8.25
C LEU A 206 4.26 39.66 -8.76
N ALA A 207 3.03 39.84 -8.24
CA ALA A 207 2.22 40.98 -8.58
C ALA A 207 2.88 42.33 -8.17
N ALA A 208 3.51 42.36 -7.00
CA ALA A 208 4.22 43.54 -6.53
C ALA A 208 5.46 43.89 -7.37
N HIS A 209 6.00 42.91 -8.10
CA HIS A 209 7.13 43.07 -9.03
C HIS A 209 6.71 43.20 -10.50
N GLY A 210 5.42 43.47 -10.77
CA GLY A 210 4.91 43.78 -12.11
C GLY A 210 4.59 42.60 -12.99
N ALA A 211 4.53 41.35 -12.44
CA ALA A 211 4.09 40.20 -13.21
C ALA A 211 2.61 40.33 -13.60
N SER A 212 2.28 39.98 -14.84
CA SER A 212 0.89 39.94 -15.30
C SER A 212 0.09 38.82 -14.62
N THR A 213 -1.23 38.96 -14.57
CA THR A 213 -2.13 37.92 -14.02
C THR A 213 -1.93 36.58 -14.73
N THR A 214 -1.68 36.58 -16.05
CA THR A 214 -1.39 35.37 -16.82
C THR A 214 -0.08 34.71 -16.37
N GLN A 215 0.99 35.49 -16.18
CA GLN A 215 2.27 34.98 -15.69
C GLN A 215 2.16 34.38 -14.29
N ILE A 216 1.44 35.07 -13.39
CA ILE A 216 1.16 34.56 -12.04
C ILE A 216 0.38 33.25 -12.11
N GLY A 217 -0.66 33.18 -12.96
CA GLY A 217 -1.45 31.97 -13.17
C GLY A 217 -0.62 30.79 -13.70
N ILE A 218 0.30 31.04 -14.63
CA ILE A 218 1.20 30.00 -15.16
C ILE A 218 2.14 29.48 -14.05
N VAL A 219 2.79 30.35 -13.30
CA VAL A 219 3.68 29.97 -12.19
C VAL A 219 2.92 29.17 -11.13
N ALA A 220 1.72 29.63 -10.76
CA ALA A 220 0.87 28.96 -9.77
C ALA A 220 0.37 27.57 -10.24
N ALA A 221 0.18 27.37 -11.55
CA ALA A 221 -0.25 26.09 -12.13
C ALA A 221 0.90 25.10 -12.32
N VAL A 222 2.10 25.58 -12.67
CA VAL A 222 3.29 24.73 -12.94
C VAL A 222 3.73 23.99 -11.68
N TYR A 223 3.71 24.64 -10.52
CA TYR A 223 4.10 24.02 -9.26
C TYR A 223 3.33 22.71 -8.97
N PRO A 224 2.00 22.70 -8.86
CA PRO A 224 1.25 21.47 -8.58
C PRO A 224 1.26 20.48 -9.75
N ALA A 225 1.41 20.94 -11.00
CA ALA A 225 1.52 20.05 -12.15
C ALA A 225 2.81 19.22 -12.11
N VAL A 226 3.95 19.87 -11.87
CA VAL A 226 5.25 19.19 -11.73
C VAL A 226 5.26 18.30 -10.50
N TRP A 227 4.72 18.77 -9.39
CA TRP A 227 4.56 17.98 -8.18
C TRP A 227 3.71 16.72 -8.43
N GLY A 228 2.50 16.87 -8.97
CA GLY A 228 1.60 15.75 -9.25
C GLY A 228 2.20 14.71 -10.20
N ALA A 229 2.79 15.15 -11.32
CA ALA A 229 3.43 14.27 -12.28
C ALA A 229 4.69 13.58 -11.71
N GLY A 230 5.51 14.33 -10.97
CA GLY A 230 6.76 13.82 -10.39
C GLY A 230 6.56 12.72 -9.36
N GLN A 231 5.43 12.69 -8.65
CA GLN A 231 5.18 11.71 -7.59
C GLN A 231 5.11 10.26 -8.08
N LEU A 232 4.74 10.02 -9.33
CA LEU A 232 4.76 8.68 -9.92
C LEU A 232 6.18 8.10 -9.96
N LEU A 233 7.13 8.93 -10.39
CA LEU A 233 8.54 8.54 -10.48
C LEU A 233 9.19 8.49 -9.11
N THR A 234 8.99 9.51 -8.29
CA THR A 234 9.68 9.63 -6.99
C THR A 234 9.18 8.62 -5.97
N GLY A 235 7.90 8.23 -6.04
CA GLY A 235 7.36 7.13 -5.24
C GLY A 235 8.08 5.81 -5.53
N TRP A 236 8.22 5.45 -6.81
CA TRP A 236 9.00 4.27 -7.23
C TRP A 236 10.48 4.40 -6.85
N LEU A 237 11.09 5.55 -7.11
CA LEU A 237 12.50 5.80 -6.83
C LEU A 237 12.82 5.64 -5.34
N SER A 238 11.90 6.09 -4.46
CA SER A 238 12.05 5.97 -3.01
C SER A 238 12.07 4.52 -2.52
N ASP A 239 11.44 3.61 -3.25
CA ASP A 239 11.49 2.18 -2.95
C ASP A 239 12.83 1.52 -3.33
N HIS A 240 13.63 2.17 -4.21
CA HIS A 240 14.90 1.63 -4.70
C HIS A 240 16.13 2.22 -4.03
N ILE A 241 16.21 3.55 -3.92
CA ILE A 241 17.40 4.24 -3.37
C ILE A 241 17.26 4.62 -1.89
N GLY A 242 16.11 4.34 -1.26
CA GLY A 242 15.87 4.66 0.14
C GLY A 242 15.08 5.96 0.33
N ARG A 243 14.60 6.17 1.56
CA ARG A 243 13.72 7.30 1.90
C ARG A 243 14.52 8.58 2.21
N LYS A 244 15.54 8.45 3.06
CA LYS A 244 16.29 9.58 3.57
C LYS A 244 16.97 10.43 2.49
N PRO A 245 17.71 9.87 1.50
CA PRO A 245 18.39 10.67 0.48
C PRO A 245 17.40 11.53 -0.33
N LEU A 246 16.23 11.01 -0.66
CA LEU A 246 15.21 11.73 -1.43
C LEU A 246 14.58 12.86 -0.63
N ILE A 247 14.30 12.66 0.66
CA ILE A 247 13.77 13.70 1.53
C ILE A 247 14.77 14.85 1.64
N VAL A 248 16.06 14.54 1.87
CA VAL A 248 17.13 15.56 1.96
C VAL A 248 17.27 16.32 0.65
N ALA A 249 17.39 15.60 -0.48
CA ALA A 249 17.52 16.23 -1.79
C ALA A 249 16.29 17.11 -2.11
N GLY A 250 15.10 16.63 -1.83
CA GLY A 250 13.87 17.38 -2.06
C GLY A 250 13.76 18.65 -1.22
N MET A 251 14.10 18.59 0.09
CA MET A 251 14.11 19.77 0.96
C MET A 251 15.12 20.82 0.50
N LEU A 252 16.32 20.40 0.11
CA LEU A 252 17.34 21.32 -0.40
C LEU A 252 16.96 21.91 -1.76
N THR A 253 16.31 21.13 -2.63
CA THR A 253 15.78 21.61 -3.91
C THR A 253 14.68 22.65 -3.69
N GLN A 254 13.77 22.44 -2.73
CA GLN A 254 12.74 23.43 -2.38
C GLN A 254 13.36 24.72 -1.82
N ALA A 255 14.36 24.61 -0.94
CA ALA A 255 15.07 25.77 -0.43
C ALA A 255 15.74 26.56 -1.56
N GLY A 256 16.44 25.88 -2.47
CA GLY A 256 17.04 26.49 -3.66
C GLY A 256 16.01 27.15 -4.59
N ALA A 257 14.83 26.55 -4.75
CA ALA A 257 13.73 27.12 -5.50
C ALA A 257 13.26 28.46 -4.93
N LEU A 258 13.11 28.54 -3.58
CA LEU A 258 12.70 29.78 -2.91
C LEU A 258 13.78 30.86 -3.00
N VAL A 259 15.05 30.47 -2.89
CA VAL A 259 16.17 31.41 -3.12
C VAL A 259 16.15 31.93 -4.56
N LEU A 260 15.95 31.07 -5.54
CA LEU A 260 15.86 31.47 -6.96
C LEU A 260 14.71 32.45 -7.20
N LEU A 261 13.54 32.26 -6.56
CA LEU A 261 12.39 33.16 -6.65
C LEU A 261 12.75 34.57 -6.17
N VAL A 262 13.44 34.69 -5.05
CA VAL A 262 13.84 35.99 -4.49
C VAL A 262 14.97 36.61 -5.29
N ALA A 263 16.02 35.85 -5.61
CA ALA A 263 17.17 36.31 -6.37
C ALA A 263 16.80 36.77 -7.81
N GLY A 264 15.74 36.17 -8.36
CA GLY A 264 15.18 36.56 -9.66
C GLY A 264 14.39 37.87 -9.65
N GLY A 265 14.21 38.51 -8.49
CA GLY A 265 13.54 39.81 -8.36
C GLY A 265 12.13 39.85 -8.94
N GLY A 266 11.39 38.73 -8.91
CA GLY A 266 10.03 38.62 -9.44
C GLY A 266 9.94 38.48 -10.97
N ALA A 267 11.08 38.40 -11.70
CA ALA A 267 11.08 38.17 -13.15
C ALA A 267 10.44 36.80 -13.48
N PHE A 268 9.73 36.73 -14.61
CA PHE A 268 8.91 35.57 -14.97
C PHE A 268 9.73 34.28 -15.15
N ALA A 269 10.86 34.33 -15.85
CA ALA A 269 11.64 33.11 -16.13
C ALA A 269 12.26 32.49 -14.84
N PRO A 270 12.90 33.22 -13.93
CA PRO A 270 13.31 32.71 -12.62
C PRO A 270 12.14 32.17 -11.77
N ALA A 271 10.98 32.88 -11.78
CA ALA A 271 9.81 32.46 -11.04
C ALA A 271 9.24 31.14 -11.57
N LEU A 272 9.22 30.94 -12.88
CA LEU A 272 8.82 29.70 -13.52
C LEU A 272 9.81 28.56 -13.19
N GLY A 273 11.12 28.82 -13.24
CA GLY A 273 12.15 27.87 -12.81
C GLY A 273 12.02 27.50 -11.34
N ALA A 274 11.73 28.48 -10.47
CA ALA A 274 11.47 28.24 -9.06
C ALA A 274 10.23 27.36 -8.84
N ALA A 275 9.14 27.57 -9.58
CA ALA A 275 7.94 26.74 -9.53
C ALA A 275 8.22 25.27 -9.94
N VAL A 276 9.00 25.07 -11.00
CA VAL A 276 9.44 23.73 -11.42
C VAL A 276 10.28 23.05 -10.33
N LEU A 277 11.31 23.72 -9.81
CA LEU A 277 12.17 23.19 -8.76
C LEU A 277 11.41 22.91 -7.47
N LEU A 278 10.49 23.80 -7.07
CA LEU A 278 9.64 23.61 -5.89
C LEU A 278 8.74 22.38 -6.07
N GLY A 279 8.16 22.20 -7.25
CA GLY A 279 7.34 21.04 -7.59
C GLY A 279 8.12 19.73 -7.57
N LEU A 280 9.33 19.70 -8.16
CA LEU A 280 10.22 18.54 -8.10
C LEU A 280 10.64 18.22 -6.66
N GLY A 281 11.05 19.23 -5.89
CA GLY A 281 11.42 19.07 -4.49
C GLY A 281 10.27 18.50 -3.66
N THR A 282 9.05 19.01 -3.84
CA THR A 282 7.86 18.51 -3.14
C THR A 282 7.52 17.08 -3.56
N ALA A 283 7.66 16.73 -4.85
CA ALA A 283 7.47 15.37 -5.34
C ALA A 283 8.45 14.37 -4.72
N LEU A 284 9.71 14.77 -4.48
CA LEU A 284 10.72 13.95 -3.80
C LEU A 284 10.37 13.73 -2.31
N VAL A 285 9.83 14.73 -1.65
CA VAL A 285 9.58 14.73 -0.20
C VAL A 285 8.28 14.05 0.17
N TYR A 286 7.19 14.40 -0.49
CA TYR A 286 5.84 14.15 -0.01
C TYR A 286 5.46 12.65 0.13
N PRO A 287 5.50 11.82 -0.93
CA PRO A 287 5.18 10.40 -0.79
C PRO A 287 6.23 9.66 0.05
N THR A 288 7.47 10.13 -0.01
CA THR A 288 8.61 9.52 0.65
C THR A 288 8.54 9.66 2.18
N LEU A 289 8.09 10.82 2.70
CA LEU A 289 7.87 11.01 4.13
C LEU A 289 6.80 10.08 4.69
N ILE A 290 5.68 9.93 3.99
CA ILE A 290 4.60 9.03 4.43
C ILE A 290 5.08 7.57 4.43
N ALA A 291 5.82 7.18 3.39
CA ALA A 291 6.42 5.86 3.31
C ALA A 291 7.41 5.62 4.46
N ALA A 292 8.30 6.58 4.74
CA ALA A 292 9.27 6.51 5.83
C ALA A 292 8.61 6.37 7.21
N VAL A 293 7.55 7.15 7.46
CA VAL A 293 6.75 7.04 8.70
C VAL A 293 6.13 5.66 8.83
N SER A 294 5.59 5.13 7.74
CA SER A 294 4.96 3.80 7.73
C SER A 294 5.94 2.66 7.90
N ASP A 295 7.18 2.83 7.39
CA ASP A 295 8.25 1.85 7.50
C ASP A 295 8.84 1.80 8.91
N ALA A 296 8.76 2.89 9.68
CA ALA A 296 9.31 3.03 11.03
C ALA A 296 8.42 2.43 12.14
N VAL A 297 7.24 1.88 11.82
CA VAL A 297 6.26 1.41 12.81
C VAL A 297 5.65 0.07 12.44
N GLN A 298 5.11 -0.63 13.47
CA GLN A 298 4.37 -1.87 13.26
C GLN A 298 3.02 -1.62 12.56
N PRO A 299 2.47 -2.62 11.85
CA PRO A 299 1.20 -2.48 11.13
C PRO A 299 0.05 -1.94 11.97
N VAL A 300 -0.09 -2.41 13.21
CA VAL A 300 -1.15 -2.00 14.14
C VAL A 300 -1.04 -0.54 14.61
N GLU A 301 0.16 0.03 14.63
CA GLU A 301 0.41 1.42 15.05
C GLU A 301 0.33 2.42 13.89
N ARG A 302 0.36 1.91 12.65
CA ARG A 302 0.55 2.69 11.43
C ARG A 302 -0.49 3.81 11.27
N ALA A 303 -1.77 3.49 11.45
CA ALA A 303 -2.83 4.47 11.31
C ALA A 303 -2.67 5.64 12.29
N GLN A 304 -2.34 5.36 13.56
CA GLN A 304 -2.15 6.38 14.59
C GLN A 304 -0.94 7.27 14.29
N VAL A 305 0.20 6.66 13.94
CA VAL A 305 1.45 7.41 13.70
C VAL A 305 1.38 8.21 12.40
N VAL A 306 0.78 7.67 11.35
CA VAL A 306 0.51 8.42 10.11
C VAL A 306 -0.45 9.58 10.39
N GLY A 307 -1.46 9.40 11.24
CA GLY A 307 -2.36 10.46 11.68
C GLY A 307 -1.62 11.60 12.39
N VAL A 308 -0.69 11.29 13.30
CA VAL A 308 0.16 12.29 13.97
C VAL A 308 1.08 13.01 12.98
N TYR A 309 1.74 12.26 12.08
CA TYR A 309 2.55 12.87 11.03
C TYR A 309 1.73 13.85 10.19
N ARG A 310 0.54 13.46 9.75
CA ARG A 310 -0.34 14.30 8.95
C ARG A 310 -0.88 15.51 9.72
N PHE A 311 -1.09 15.37 11.02
CA PHE A 311 -1.40 16.51 11.88
C PHE A 311 -0.29 17.58 11.79
N TRP A 312 0.96 17.20 12.04
CA TRP A 312 2.09 18.12 11.98
C TRP A 312 2.28 18.71 10.59
N ARG A 313 2.20 17.88 9.58
CA ARG A 313 2.29 18.29 8.19
C ARG A 313 1.24 19.36 7.85
N ASP A 314 -0.03 19.09 8.09
CA ASP A 314 -1.10 20.00 7.68
C ASP A 314 -1.17 21.23 8.61
N PHE A 315 -0.66 21.13 9.84
CA PHE A 315 -0.45 22.28 10.70
C PHE A 315 0.63 23.24 10.17
N GLY A 316 1.51 22.75 9.30
CA GLY A 316 2.47 23.57 8.55
C GLY A 316 1.82 24.65 7.70
N PHE A 317 0.60 24.43 7.15
CA PHE A 317 -0.16 25.48 6.48
C PHE A 317 -0.50 26.64 7.40
N VAL A 318 -0.90 26.35 8.64
CA VAL A 318 -1.25 27.36 9.64
C VAL A 318 -0.03 28.18 10.03
N ILE A 319 1.04 27.48 10.43
CA ILE A 319 2.31 28.13 10.83
C ILE A 319 2.88 28.91 9.66
N GLY A 320 2.87 28.34 8.45
CA GLY A 320 3.40 28.97 7.25
C GLY A 320 2.68 30.26 6.88
N ALA A 321 1.34 30.23 6.88
CA ALA A 321 0.55 31.43 6.58
C ALA A 321 0.78 32.55 7.61
N LEU A 322 0.81 32.20 8.91
CA LEU A 322 1.06 33.17 9.98
C LEU A 322 2.49 33.72 9.93
N LEU A 323 3.49 32.85 9.81
CA LEU A 323 4.91 33.24 9.75
C LEU A 323 5.18 34.12 8.52
N ALA A 324 4.75 33.67 7.34
CA ALA A 324 4.94 34.40 6.10
C ALA A 324 4.22 35.76 6.13
N GLY A 325 3.00 35.80 6.65
CA GLY A 325 2.24 37.05 6.81
C GLY A 325 2.94 38.02 7.76
N PHE A 326 3.33 37.58 8.95
CA PHE A 326 3.99 38.41 9.96
C PHE A 326 5.34 38.96 9.47
N VAL A 327 6.19 38.10 8.88
CA VAL A 327 7.49 38.55 8.36
C VAL A 327 7.31 39.45 7.13
N ALA A 328 6.32 39.19 6.27
CA ALA A 328 6.04 40.02 5.11
C ALA A 328 5.53 41.42 5.51
N ASP A 329 4.74 41.52 6.57
CA ASP A 329 4.26 42.82 7.09
C ASP A 329 5.40 43.61 7.78
N ALA A 330 6.33 42.89 8.45
CA ALA A 330 7.44 43.55 9.18
C ALA A 330 8.65 43.89 8.30
N ALA A 331 9.02 43.02 7.33
CA ALA A 331 10.28 43.11 6.58
C ALA A 331 10.12 42.92 5.06
N GLY A 332 8.90 42.84 4.57
CA GLY A 332 8.59 42.66 3.15
C GLY A 332 8.53 41.18 2.69
N SER A 333 7.84 40.95 1.59
CA SER A 333 7.56 39.60 1.06
C SER A 333 8.82 38.83 0.66
N GLY A 334 9.86 39.51 0.13
CA GLY A 334 11.14 38.88 -0.19
C GLY A 334 11.86 38.30 1.03
N SER A 335 11.86 39.05 2.15
CA SER A 335 12.41 38.58 3.42
C SER A 335 11.63 37.39 3.98
N ALA A 336 10.32 37.38 3.87
CA ALA A 336 9.48 36.24 4.28
C ALA A 336 9.84 34.98 3.49
N ILE A 337 9.98 35.09 2.17
CA ILE A 337 10.38 33.96 1.30
C ILE A 337 11.78 33.47 1.68
N ALA A 338 12.73 34.38 1.94
CA ALA A 338 14.09 34.03 2.35
C ALA A 338 14.14 33.30 3.70
N VAL A 339 13.34 33.75 4.69
CA VAL A 339 13.21 33.06 6.00
C VAL A 339 12.69 31.64 5.81
N VAL A 340 11.65 31.45 4.98
CA VAL A 340 11.09 30.13 4.68
C VAL A 340 12.12 29.25 3.95
N ALA A 341 12.91 29.81 3.01
CA ALA A 341 14.00 29.10 2.36
C ALA A 341 15.04 28.61 3.37
N GLY A 342 15.45 29.47 4.31
CA GLY A 342 16.37 29.10 5.38
C GLY A 342 15.84 27.99 6.28
N LEU A 343 14.58 28.05 6.69
CA LEU A 343 13.93 27.01 7.49
C LEU A 343 13.84 25.70 6.72
N THR A 344 13.58 25.75 5.42
CA THR A 344 13.50 24.56 4.56
C THR A 344 14.88 23.90 4.42
N ALA A 345 15.94 24.68 4.20
CA ALA A 345 17.30 24.18 4.17
C ALA A 345 17.71 23.56 5.52
N ALA A 346 17.44 24.25 6.62
CA ALA A 346 17.71 23.76 7.98
C ALA A 346 16.98 22.44 8.28
N SER A 347 15.71 22.32 7.83
CA SER A 347 14.94 21.08 7.94
C SER A 347 15.59 19.93 7.15
N GLY A 348 16.03 20.17 5.92
CA GLY A 348 16.77 19.19 5.12
C GLY A 348 18.06 18.73 5.78
N VAL A 349 18.84 19.68 6.32
CA VAL A 349 20.07 19.39 7.09
C VAL A 349 19.76 18.59 8.36
N TRP A 350 18.70 18.94 9.08
CA TRP A 350 18.28 18.16 10.26
C TRP A 350 17.97 16.71 9.88
N VAL A 351 17.21 16.47 8.79
CA VAL A 351 16.98 15.10 8.31
C VAL A 351 18.30 14.41 7.97
N ALA A 352 19.23 15.10 7.30
CA ALA A 352 20.53 14.54 6.94
C ALA A 352 21.35 14.10 8.15
N LEU A 353 21.33 14.89 9.21
CA LEU A 353 22.09 14.64 10.46
C LEU A 353 21.37 13.67 11.41
N THR A 354 20.06 13.46 11.25
CA THR A 354 19.31 12.54 12.11
C THR A 354 19.80 11.11 11.91
N HIS A 355 20.02 10.38 13.02
CA HIS A 355 20.24 8.93 12.95
C HIS A 355 18.96 8.28 12.44
N TRP A 356 19.02 7.78 11.20
CA TRP A 356 17.89 7.20 10.49
C TRP A 356 18.02 5.69 10.53
N ALA A 357 17.17 5.04 11.30
CA ALA A 357 17.03 3.59 11.21
C ALA A 357 16.29 3.27 9.90
N GLU A 358 17.01 3.11 8.81
CA GLU A 358 16.43 2.48 7.63
C GLU A 358 16.14 1.03 7.99
N ARG A 359 14.93 0.58 7.63
CA ARG A 359 14.58 -0.82 7.78
C ARG A 359 15.57 -1.62 6.93
N ASP A 360 16.35 -2.47 7.59
CA ASP A 360 17.27 -3.36 6.90
C ASP A 360 16.47 -4.30 6.00
N ARG A 361 16.53 -4.04 4.69
CA ARG A 361 15.84 -4.84 3.67
C ARG A 361 16.37 -6.27 3.62
N SER A 362 17.61 -6.50 4.04
CA SER A 362 18.20 -7.83 4.19
C SER A 362 17.64 -8.55 5.42
N ALA A 363 17.36 -7.82 6.50
CA ALA A 363 16.67 -8.36 7.68
C ALA A 363 15.21 -8.74 7.39
N ASP A 364 14.51 -8.03 6.50
CA ASP A 364 13.17 -8.42 6.07
C ASP A 364 13.17 -9.75 5.29
N HIS A 365 14.20 -10.03 4.52
CA HIS A 365 14.39 -11.35 3.90
C HIS A 365 14.64 -12.44 4.94
N LEU A 366 15.37 -12.13 6.01
CA LEU A 366 15.65 -13.06 7.10
C LEU A 366 14.48 -13.21 8.07
N ALA A 367 13.76 -12.12 8.38
CA ALA A 367 12.59 -12.14 9.26
C ALA A 367 11.36 -12.82 8.62
N THR A 368 11.28 -12.85 7.30
CA THR A 368 10.26 -13.62 6.55
C THR A 368 10.75 -15.01 6.13
N ARG A 369 12.03 -15.33 6.38
CA ARG A 369 12.57 -16.66 6.11
C ARG A 369 12.00 -17.65 7.11
N ARG A 370 11.09 -18.48 6.63
CA ARG A 370 10.68 -19.69 7.34
C ARG A 370 11.70 -20.78 7.03
N ASN A 371 12.07 -21.57 8.02
CA ASN A 371 12.85 -22.78 7.79
C ASN A 371 11.94 -23.85 7.14
N VAL A 372 12.55 -24.94 6.67
CA VAL A 372 11.81 -25.98 5.96
C VAL A 372 10.76 -26.65 6.86
N ASP A 373 11.03 -26.78 8.15
CA ASP A 373 10.11 -27.41 9.10
C ASP A 373 8.87 -26.55 9.34
N GLU A 374 9.04 -25.22 9.46
CA GLU A 374 7.92 -24.26 9.55
C GLU A 374 7.08 -24.26 8.28
N LEU A 375 7.71 -24.34 7.10
CA LEU A 375 7.01 -24.44 5.82
C LEU A 375 6.22 -25.74 5.75
N LEU A 376 6.83 -26.86 6.14
CA LEU A 376 6.21 -28.17 6.15
C LEU A 376 5.05 -28.23 7.15
N ALA A 377 5.23 -27.70 8.36
CA ALA A 377 4.16 -27.62 9.36
C ALA A 377 2.98 -26.78 8.84
N ALA A 378 3.25 -25.67 8.15
CA ALA A 378 2.20 -24.87 7.54
C ALA A 378 1.47 -25.58 6.41
N ALA A 379 2.21 -26.33 5.55
CA ALA A 379 1.63 -27.14 4.49
C ALA A 379 0.72 -28.24 5.07
N ARG A 380 1.20 -28.97 6.07
CA ARG A 380 0.44 -30.06 6.74
C ARG A 380 -0.86 -29.56 7.34
N ARG A 381 -0.89 -28.39 7.98
CA ARG A 381 -2.15 -27.79 8.49
C ARG A 381 -3.17 -27.49 7.39
N ARG A 382 -2.73 -27.19 6.17
CA ARG A 382 -3.62 -26.87 5.05
C ARG A 382 -4.27 -28.09 4.41
N ILE A 383 -3.71 -29.29 4.64
CA ILE A 383 -4.15 -30.55 4.02
C ILE A 383 -4.79 -31.52 5.00
N GLU A 384 -5.05 -31.10 6.22
CA GLU A 384 -5.75 -31.91 7.22
C GLU A 384 -7.19 -32.25 6.76
N PRO A 385 -7.66 -33.49 7.14
CA PRO A 385 -6.97 -34.53 7.85
C PRO A 385 -5.96 -35.28 6.94
N ARG A 386 -4.76 -35.55 7.49
CA ARG A 386 -3.74 -36.39 6.85
C ARG A 386 -4.04 -37.86 7.11
N ARG A 387 -3.55 -38.77 6.25
CA ARG A 387 -3.82 -40.20 6.39
C ARG A 387 -2.63 -40.98 6.97
N THR A 388 -2.88 -41.81 7.99
CA THR A 388 -1.94 -42.86 8.40
C THR A 388 -1.87 -43.93 7.32
N PRO A 389 -0.84 -44.78 7.28
CA PRO A 389 -0.77 -45.89 6.33
C PRO A 389 -2.01 -46.80 6.35
N THR A 390 -2.47 -47.23 7.52
CA THR A 390 -3.68 -48.04 7.68
C THR A 390 -4.93 -47.31 7.15
N GLN A 391 -5.13 -46.00 7.47
CA GLN A 391 -6.24 -45.23 6.96
C GLN A 391 -6.17 -45.02 5.43
N ALA A 392 -4.98 -44.86 4.88
CA ALA A 392 -4.80 -44.73 3.43
C ALA A 392 -5.10 -46.05 2.73
N PHE A 393 -4.72 -47.18 3.32
CA PHE A 393 -5.06 -48.51 2.81
C PHE A 393 -6.57 -48.75 2.74
N GLU A 394 -7.30 -48.37 3.80
CA GLU A 394 -8.76 -48.43 3.82
C GLU A 394 -9.39 -47.48 2.79
N ALA A 395 -8.92 -46.23 2.72
CA ALA A 395 -9.42 -45.23 1.77
C ALA A 395 -9.23 -45.68 0.30
N VAL A 396 -8.13 -46.35 -0.03
CA VAL A 396 -7.92 -46.93 -1.37
C VAL A 396 -8.97 -48.02 -1.70
N ARG A 397 -9.35 -48.83 -0.73
CA ARG A 397 -10.42 -49.83 -0.90
C ARG A 397 -11.81 -49.15 -1.12
N GLU A 398 -12.00 -47.95 -0.63
CA GLU A 398 -13.18 -47.14 -0.81
C GLU A 398 -13.14 -46.23 -2.06
N GLY A 399 -12.06 -46.34 -2.85
CA GLY A 399 -11.92 -45.63 -4.14
C GLY A 399 -10.98 -44.42 -4.13
N ALA A 400 -10.26 -44.15 -3.03
CA ALA A 400 -9.20 -43.13 -3.03
C ALA A 400 -8.03 -43.51 -3.95
N LEU A 401 -7.29 -42.50 -4.40
CA LEU A 401 -6.12 -42.70 -5.27
C LEU A 401 -4.83 -42.38 -4.50
N ILE A 402 -3.88 -43.31 -4.47
CA ILE A 402 -2.51 -43.00 -4.05
C ILE A 402 -1.69 -42.63 -5.27
N ILE A 403 -1.04 -41.47 -5.21
CA ILE A 403 -0.05 -41.02 -6.19
C ILE A 403 1.34 -41.12 -5.56
N ASP A 404 2.17 -42.00 -6.13
CA ASP A 404 3.56 -42.22 -5.71
C ASP A 404 4.49 -41.21 -6.39
N LEU A 405 5.07 -40.30 -5.60
CA LEU A 405 5.94 -39.22 -6.07
C LEU A 405 7.42 -39.58 -6.09
N ARG A 406 7.78 -40.80 -5.67
CA ARG A 406 9.17 -41.27 -5.59
C ARG A 406 9.80 -41.39 -6.96
N SER A 407 11.15 -41.40 -6.97
CA SER A 407 11.88 -41.67 -8.21
C SER A 407 11.68 -43.12 -8.66
N SER A 408 11.86 -43.39 -9.95
CA SER A 408 11.80 -44.74 -10.52
C SER A 408 12.82 -45.66 -9.87
N ASP A 409 13.99 -45.15 -9.47
CA ASP A 409 15.02 -45.95 -8.80
C ASP A 409 14.59 -46.38 -7.40
N ASP A 410 14.07 -45.48 -6.57
CA ASP A 410 13.57 -45.83 -5.23
C ASP A 410 12.41 -46.82 -5.29
N ARG A 411 11.54 -46.69 -6.31
CA ARG A 411 10.44 -47.64 -6.55
C ARG A 411 10.94 -49.02 -6.96
N ARG A 412 11.94 -49.12 -7.83
CA ARG A 412 12.56 -50.40 -8.24
C ARG A 412 13.22 -51.10 -7.07
N GLU A 413 13.94 -50.34 -6.25
CA GLU A 413 14.67 -50.88 -5.11
C GLU A 413 13.75 -51.33 -3.97
N ARG A 414 12.77 -50.53 -3.63
CA ARG A 414 11.98 -50.71 -2.39
C ARG A 414 10.59 -51.29 -2.63
N GLY A 415 10.15 -51.38 -3.90
CA GLY A 415 8.80 -51.80 -4.28
C GLY A 415 7.80 -50.68 -4.32
N VAL A 416 6.54 -50.98 -4.66
CA VAL A 416 5.44 -50.05 -4.85
C VAL A 416 4.19 -50.50 -4.09
N VAL A 417 3.35 -49.54 -3.75
CA VAL A 417 2.02 -49.78 -3.17
C VAL A 417 1.09 -50.27 -4.27
N PRO A 418 0.42 -51.43 -4.11
CA PRO A 418 -0.57 -51.91 -5.09
C PRO A 418 -1.67 -50.91 -5.32
N GLY A 419 -2.05 -50.61 -6.58
CA GLY A 419 -3.06 -49.65 -6.94
C GLY A 419 -2.64 -48.17 -6.94
N SER A 420 -1.37 -47.88 -6.61
CA SER A 420 -0.85 -46.52 -6.73
C SER A 420 -0.47 -46.19 -8.17
N ILE A 421 -0.69 -44.91 -8.55
CA ILE A 421 -0.21 -44.34 -9.81
C ILE A 421 1.14 -43.68 -9.57
N HIS A 422 2.11 -43.91 -10.45
CA HIS A 422 3.38 -43.17 -10.39
C HIS A 422 3.32 -41.87 -11.17
N ILE A 423 3.51 -40.76 -10.48
CA ILE A 423 3.71 -39.46 -11.10
C ILE A 423 4.87 -38.78 -10.36
N PRO A 424 6.02 -38.58 -11.02
CA PRO A 424 7.15 -37.90 -10.41
C PRO A 424 6.77 -36.51 -9.93
N ARG A 425 7.31 -36.09 -8.78
CA ARG A 425 7.00 -34.79 -8.18
C ARG A 425 7.20 -33.60 -9.14
N SER A 426 8.16 -33.72 -10.05
CA SER A 426 8.52 -32.63 -10.98
C SER A 426 7.46 -32.34 -12.05
N VAL A 427 6.54 -33.25 -12.29
CA VAL A 427 5.49 -33.13 -13.33
C VAL A 427 4.07 -33.30 -12.77
N LEU A 428 3.92 -33.38 -11.46
CA LEU A 428 2.66 -33.73 -10.81
C LEU A 428 1.52 -32.84 -11.27
N GLU A 429 1.69 -31.53 -11.16
CA GLU A 429 0.65 -30.54 -11.42
C GLU A 429 0.13 -30.64 -12.87
N TRP A 430 1.02 -30.82 -13.84
CA TRP A 430 0.65 -30.97 -15.26
C TRP A 430 -0.08 -32.29 -15.56
N ARG A 431 0.18 -33.32 -14.73
CA ARG A 431 -0.39 -34.66 -14.93
C ARG A 431 -1.77 -34.82 -14.29
N VAL A 432 -2.10 -33.99 -13.30
CA VAL A 432 -3.39 -34.10 -12.59
C VAL A 432 -4.38 -33.00 -12.95
N ASP A 433 -3.93 -31.89 -13.56
CA ASP A 433 -4.81 -30.77 -13.96
C ASP A 433 -5.76 -31.22 -15.08
N PRO A 434 -7.09 -31.20 -14.86
CA PRO A 434 -8.09 -31.60 -15.86
C PRO A 434 -8.01 -30.80 -17.17
N ASP A 435 -7.55 -29.54 -17.10
CA ASP A 435 -7.47 -28.63 -18.23
C ASP A 435 -6.15 -28.74 -19.01
N CYS A 436 -5.18 -29.50 -18.48
CA CYS A 436 -3.89 -29.68 -19.13
C CYS A 436 -3.94 -30.77 -20.24
N GLU A 437 -3.35 -30.50 -21.39
CA GLU A 437 -3.24 -31.47 -22.50
C GLU A 437 -2.39 -32.70 -22.14
N PHE A 438 -1.46 -32.54 -21.17
CA PHE A 438 -0.55 -33.61 -20.70
C PHE A 438 -1.12 -34.38 -19.49
N ARG A 439 -2.41 -34.22 -19.18
CA ARG A 439 -3.03 -34.88 -18.04
C ARG A 439 -3.05 -36.40 -18.14
N ASN A 440 -3.02 -37.04 -16.98
CA ASN A 440 -3.34 -38.45 -16.85
C ASN A 440 -4.84 -38.59 -16.48
N PRO A 441 -5.68 -39.11 -17.38
CA PRO A 441 -7.12 -39.21 -17.13
C PRO A 441 -7.51 -39.94 -15.84
N ALA A 442 -6.69 -40.91 -15.39
CA ALA A 442 -6.92 -41.67 -14.16
C ALA A 442 -6.69 -40.86 -12.86
N ALA A 443 -6.04 -39.68 -12.98
CA ALA A 443 -5.67 -38.83 -11.84
C ALA A 443 -6.30 -37.41 -11.85
N CYS A 444 -7.25 -37.13 -12.75
CA CYS A 444 -7.81 -35.79 -12.97
C CYS A 444 -9.17 -35.55 -12.31
N ASP A 445 -9.67 -36.49 -11.53
CA ASP A 445 -10.98 -36.38 -10.86
C ASP A 445 -10.83 -35.50 -9.59
N LEU A 446 -11.37 -34.27 -9.64
CA LEU A 446 -11.29 -33.27 -8.56
C LEU A 446 -12.08 -33.67 -7.30
N GLU A 447 -13.10 -34.52 -7.43
CA GLU A 447 -13.94 -34.98 -6.32
C GLU A 447 -13.34 -36.20 -5.61
N ARG A 448 -12.41 -36.90 -6.27
CA ARG A 448 -11.75 -38.06 -5.71
C ARG A 448 -10.81 -37.69 -4.59
N GLU A 449 -10.75 -38.52 -3.54
CA GLU A 449 -9.69 -38.38 -2.53
C GLU A 449 -8.36 -38.81 -3.11
N VAL A 450 -7.40 -37.87 -3.10
CA VAL A 450 -6.03 -38.10 -3.61
C VAL A 450 -5.04 -38.05 -2.44
N ILE A 451 -4.34 -39.16 -2.23
CA ILE A 451 -3.33 -39.32 -1.17
C ILE A 451 -1.95 -39.33 -1.81
N LEU A 452 -1.17 -38.30 -1.58
CA LEU A 452 0.16 -38.17 -2.12
C LEU A 452 1.17 -38.89 -1.21
N MET A 453 2.04 -39.72 -1.79
CA MET A 453 3.03 -40.48 -1.08
C MET A 453 4.45 -40.17 -1.62
N CYS A 454 5.38 -39.78 -0.75
CA CYS A 454 6.79 -39.73 -1.04
C CYS A 454 7.54 -40.79 -0.19
N ALA A 455 8.86 -40.75 -0.14
CA ALA A 455 9.62 -41.72 0.64
C ALA A 455 9.28 -41.67 2.14
N ASP A 456 9.34 -40.48 2.76
CA ASP A 456 9.28 -40.29 4.22
C ASP A 456 8.24 -39.27 4.67
N GLY A 457 7.27 -38.87 3.82
CA GLY A 457 6.18 -37.97 4.18
C GLY A 457 6.56 -36.48 4.33
N PHE A 458 7.62 -36.01 3.64
CA PHE A 458 8.02 -34.60 3.64
C PHE A 458 7.53 -33.88 2.38
N SER A 459 8.00 -34.27 1.20
CA SER A 459 7.67 -33.59 -0.05
C SER A 459 6.20 -33.75 -0.48
N SER A 460 5.55 -34.84 -0.07
CA SER A 460 4.13 -35.11 -0.33
C SER A 460 3.22 -34.06 0.32
N GLY A 461 3.57 -33.56 1.50
CA GLY A 461 2.79 -32.48 2.16
C GLY A 461 2.76 -31.17 1.36
N PHE A 462 3.88 -30.78 0.75
CA PHE A 462 3.92 -29.62 -0.15
C PHE A 462 3.14 -29.86 -1.44
N ALA A 463 3.28 -31.07 -2.00
CA ALA A 463 2.59 -31.47 -3.21
C ALA A 463 1.06 -31.47 -3.03
N ALA A 464 0.56 -31.92 -1.88
CA ALA A 464 -0.87 -31.91 -1.57
C ALA A 464 -1.44 -30.48 -1.46
N VAL A 465 -0.64 -29.51 -1.01
CA VAL A 465 -1.05 -28.10 -1.03
C VAL A 465 -1.21 -27.61 -2.47
N SER A 466 -0.29 -27.93 -3.38
CA SER A 466 -0.40 -27.56 -4.80
C SER A 466 -1.68 -28.15 -5.43
N LEU A 467 -2.01 -29.40 -5.12
CA LEU A 467 -3.23 -30.02 -5.62
C LEU A 467 -4.50 -29.34 -5.05
N ARG A 468 -4.50 -28.94 -3.78
CA ARG A 468 -5.60 -28.16 -3.20
C ARG A 468 -5.79 -26.82 -3.92
N GLU A 469 -4.72 -26.19 -4.35
CA GLU A 469 -4.74 -24.94 -5.13
C GLU A 469 -5.24 -25.16 -6.56
N LEU A 470 -5.06 -26.35 -7.14
CA LEU A 470 -5.62 -26.78 -8.42
C LEU A 470 -7.08 -27.25 -8.34
N GLY A 471 -7.69 -27.25 -7.14
CA GLY A 471 -9.11 -27.58 -6.98
C GLY A 471 -9.40 -28.97 -6.41
N PHE A 472 -8.41 -29.81 -6.13
CA PHE A 472 -8.61 -31.11 -5.48
C PHE A 472 -8.96 -30.93 -4.01
N GLY A 473 -10.23 -30.72 -3.70
CA GLY A 473 -10.72 -30.42 -2.35
C GLY A 473 -10.37 -31.47 -1.29
N ARG A 474 -10.13 -32.72 -1.70
CA ARG A 474 -9.82 -33.87 -0.84
C ARG A 474 -8.38 -34.37 -0.98
N ALA A 475 -7.47 -33.56 -1.54
CA ALA A 475 -6.07 -33.92 -1.62
C ALA A 475 -5.40 -33.84 -0.23
N THR A 476 -4.65 -34.88 0.14
CA THR A 476 -3.90 -35.03 1.38
C THR A 476 -2.61 -35.81 1.16
N ASP A 477 -1.85 -36.10 2.21
CA ASP A 477 -0.64 -36.91 2.10
C ASP A 477 -0.61 -38.07 3.10
N LEU A 478 0.27 -39.02 2.79
CA LEU A 478 0.54 -40.18 3.63
C LEU A 478 1.56 -39.82 4.72
N ILE A 479 1.14 -39.92 5.99
CA ILE A 479 2.01 -39.69 7.15
C ILE A 479 3.18 -40.72 7.12
N GLY A 480 4.42 -40.21 7.16
CA GLY A 480 5.63 -41.04 7.12
C GLY A 480 5.91 -41.67 5.76
N GLY A 481 5.08 -41.41 4.74
CA GLY A 481 5.32 -41.85 3.36
C GLY A 481 5.42 -43.38 3.19
N PHE A 482 6.11 -43.81 2.14
CA PHE A 482 6.32 -45.22 1.84
C PHE A 482 7.06 -45.97 2.94
N SER A 483 7.98 -45.30 3.64
CA SER A 483 8.70 -45.92 4.76
C SER A 483 7.75 -46.35 5.87
N ALA A 484 6.79 -45.53 6.26
CA ALA A 484 5.78 -45.89 7.25
C ALA A 484 4.82 -46.98 6.74
N TRP A 485 4.41 -46.91 5.46
CA TRP A 485 3.57 -47.94 4.84
C TRP A 485 4.21 -49.31 4.96
N LYS A 486 5.52 -49.43 4.64
CA LYS A 486 6.27 -50.67 4.73
C LYS A 486 6.50 -51.11 6.18
N ALA A 487 6.74 -50.19 7.09
CA ALA A 487 6.94 -50.47 8.52
C ALA A 487 5.68 -51.04 9.19
N GLU A 488 4.47 -50.61 8.73
CA GLU A 488 3.20 -51.19 9.19
C GLU A 488 2.87 -52.56 8.55
N GLY A 489 3.75 -53.09 7.72
CA GLY A 489 3.57 -54.42 7.08
C GLY A 489 2.46 -54.45 6.03
N LEU A 490 2.07 -53.30 5.50
CA LEU A 490 1.05 -53.20 4.47
C LEU A 490 1.57 -53.72 3.09
N PRO A 491 0.67 -54.12 2.17
CA PRO A 491 1.06 -54.78 0.91
C PRO A 491 2.03 -53.93 0.08
N VAL A 492 3.10 -54.55 -0.34
CA VAL A 492 4.10 -54.01 -1.28
C VAL A 492 4.35 -55.04 -2.36
N ARG A 493 4.48 -54.63 -3.62
CA ARG A 493 4.87 -55.49 -4.74
C ARG A 493 6.14 -54.95 -5.40
N PRO A 494 6.88 -55.81 -6.16
CA PRO A 494 7.93 -55.32 -7.03
C PRO A 494 7.41 -54.23 -7.98
N ALA A 495 8.24 -53.23 -8.28
CA ALA A 495 7.89 -52.25 -9.31
C ALA A 495 7.72 -52.98 -10.66
N PRO A 496 6.74 -52.58 -11.49
CA PRO A 496 6.64 -53.10 -12.85
C PRO A 496 7.92 -52.77 -13.62
N GLU A 497 8.30 -53.65 -14.55
CA GLU A 497 9.37 -53.33 -15.50
C GLU A 497 8.98 -52.03 -16.24
N PRO A 498 9.95 -51.15 -16.55
CA PRO A 498 9.68 -49.99 -17.35
C PRO A 498 9.05 -50.42 -18.68
N SER A 499 7.83 -50.02 -18.94
CA SER A 499 7.24 -50.10 -20.28
C SER A 499 7.64 -48.85 -21.05
N ASP A 500 7.63 -48.89 -22.38
CA ASP A 500 7.86 -47.71 -23.24
C ASP A 500 6.88 -46.54 -22.89
N ALA A 501 5.78 -46.85 -22.19
CA ALA A 501 4.85 -45.88 -21.62
C ALA A 501 5.36 -45.17 -20.35
N ASP A 502 6.34 -45.73 -19.63
CA ASP A 502 7.00 -45.14 -18.47
C ASP A 502 8.22 -44.29 -18.84
N GLU A 503 8.76 -44.45 -20.04
CA GLU A 503 9.79 -43.58 -20.61
C GLU A 503 9.13 -42.32 -21.18
N LEU A 504 8.88 -41.37 -20.31
CA LEU A 504 8.52 -40.05 -20.73
C LEU A 504 9.75 -39.20 -21.01
N PRO A 505 10.11 -38.95 -22.26
CA PRO A 505 10.77 -37.72 -22.60
C PRO A 505 9.72 -36.63 -22.37
N GLY A 506 9.85 -35.83 -21.35
CA GLY A 506 9.01 -34.70 -21.09
C GLY A 506 7.64 -34.72 -21.76
N MET A 507 6.63 -35.27 -21.10
CA MET A 507 5.23 -35.09 -21.43
C MET A 507 4.55 -35.95 -22.51
N GLY A 508 5.08 -37.10 -22.90
CA GLY A 508 4.48 -37.89 -23.99
C GLY A 508 4.07 -39.32 -23.62
N GLY A 509 3.34 -39.69 -22.72
CA GLY A 509 2.83 -41.04 -22.51
C GLY A 509 1.34 -41.02 -22.21
N HIS A 510 0.54 -41.68 -23.02
CA HIS A 510 -0.92 -41.51 -23.06
C HIS A 510 -1.74 -42.70 -22.62
N GLU A 511 -1.14 -43.77 -22.14
CA GLU A 511 -1.95 -44.86 -21.61
C GLU A 511 -2.15 -44.72 -20.10
N PRO A 512 -3.40 -44.68 -19.63
CA PRO A 512 -3.69 -44.71 -18.21
C PRO A 512 -3.28 -46.06 -17.67
N LEU A 513 -2.38 -46.07 -16.66
CA LEU A 513 -2.16 -47.25 -15.86
C LEU A 513 -3.48 -47.57 -15.18
N GLU A 514 -4.15 -48.67 -15.56
CA GLU A 514 -5.38 -49.09 -14.90
C GLU A 514 -5.15 -49.23 -13.39
N PRO A 515 -6.04 -48.70 -12.56
CA PRO A 515 -5.96 -48.90 -11.12
C PRO A 515 -6.04 -50.40 -10.84
N TYR A 516 -5.08 -50.89 -10.08
CA TYR A 516 -5.05 -52.28 -9.64
C TYR A 516 -6.34 -52.60 -8.86
N GLN A 517 -7.21 -53.43 -9.42
CA GLN A 517 -8.28 -54.06 -8.67
C GLN A 517 -7.63 -55.08 -7.72
N ALA A 518 -7.67 -54.81 -6.42
CA ALA A 518 -7.22 -55.76 -5.41
C ALA A 518 -7.96 -57.08 -5.63
N ARG A 519 -7.25 -58.11 -6.16
CA ARG A 519 -7.76 -59.46 -6.12
C ARG A 519 -7.88 -59.84 -4.65
N GLU A 520 -9.07 -60.22 -4.23
CA GLU A 520 -9.26 -60.85 -2.93
C GLU A 520 -8.20 -61.94 -2.74
N PRO A 521 -7.62 -62.12 -1.54
CA PRO A 521 -6.74 -63.25 -1.26
C PRO A 521 -7.54 -64.52 -1.52
N GLY A 522 -7.11 -65.28 -2.53
CA GLY A 522 -7.82 -66.49 -3.00
C GLY A 522 -8.04 -67.47 -1.88
N ARG A 523 -9.29 -67.93 -1.79
CA ARG A 523 -9.59 -69.23 -1.20
C ARG A 523 -8.78 -70.28 -1.96
N VAL A 524 -7.87 -70.97 -1.28
CA VAL A 524 -7.43 -72.32 -1.57
C VAL A 524 -8.04 -73.21 -0.51
#